data_66f4385e16a8cf6f41b205808bbc8fae
#
_entry.id   66f4385e16a8cf6f41b205808bbc8fae
#
_cell.length_a   1.000
_cell.length_b   1.000
_cell.length_c   1.000
_cell.angle_alpha   90.00
_cell.angle_beta   90.00
_cell.angle_gamma   90.00
#
_symmetry.space_group_name_H-M   'P 1'
#
loop_
_entity.id
_entity.type
_entity.pdbx_description
1 polymer ?
#
loop_
_entity_poly.entity_id
_entity_poly.type
_entity_poly.pdbx_seq_one_letter_code
_entity_poly.pdbx_strand_id
1 'polypeptide(L)' 'VAETLLTAGDEIDVVVKIAKPFGLFVESESGVPGLVRGGSAPAGATVRVRVTEFDAAEHRFSATLVD' A
#
# COMPACT_ATOMS: atom_id res chain seq x y z
N VAL A 1 -21.99 3.39 5.61
CA VAL A 1 -20.99 2.33 5.58
C VAL A 1 -19.70 2.85 4.98
N ALA A 2 -18.64 2.66 5.71
CA ALA A 2 -17.34 3.07 5.21
C ALA A 2 -16.91 2.14 4.07
N GLU A 3 -16.44 2.77 3.03
CA GLU A 3 -15.90 2.03 1.91
C GLU A 3 -14.44 1.80 2.12
N THR A 4 -14.00 0.60 1.83
CA THR A 4 -12.59 0.27 1.92
C THR A 4 -11.95 0.17 0.55
N LEU A 5 -12.71 0.46 -0.49
CA LEU A 5 -12.18 0.41 -1.85
C LEU A 5 -11.22 1.56 -2.08
N LEU A 6 -10.11 1.26 -2.73
CA LEU A 6 -9.10 2.25 -3.08
C LEU A 6 -9.18 2.49 -4.58
N THR A 7 -8.89 3.71 -4.96
CA THR A 7 -8.95 4.12 -6.36
C THR A 7 -7.55 4.46 -6.83
N ALA A 8 -7.22 4.06 -8.05
CA ALA A 8 -5.93 4.41 -8.63
C ALA A 8 -5.76 5.93 -8.59
N GLY A 9 -4.61 6.38 -8.14
CA GLY A 9 -4.32 7.79 -7.96
C GLY A 9 -4.50 8.31 -6.55
N ASP A 10 -5.14 7.53 -5.67
CA ASP A 10 -5.29 7.93 -4.27
C ASP A 10 -3.94 7.91 -3.57
N GLU A 11 -3.73 8.88 -2.68
CA GLU A 11 -2.54 8.89 -1.83
C GLU A 11 -2.97 8.59 -0.42
N ILE A 12 -2.39 7.55 0.15
CA ILE A 12 -2.78 7.08 1.47
C ILE A 12 -1.54 6.77 2.29
N ASP A 13 -1.72 6.74 3.61
CA ASP A 13 -0.68 6.30 4.52
C ASP A 13 -0.86 4.82 4.78
N VAL A 14 0.24 4.09 4.74
CA VAL A 14 0.22 2.65 4.98
C VAL A 14 1.37 2.28 5.90
N VAL A 15 1.23 1.15 6.56
CA VAL A 15 2.27 0.63 7.43
C VAL A 15 3.00 -0.49 6.69
N VAL A 16 4.33 -0.41 6.70
CA VAL A 16 5.16 -1.46 6.08
C VAL A 16 5.16 -2.66 7.00
N LYS A 17 4.71 -3.79 6.49
CA LYS A 17 4.68 -5.03 7.26
C LYS A 17 5.92 -5.86 7.04
N ILE A 18 6.37 -5.98 5.79
CA ILE A 18 7.54 -6.77 5.44
C ILE A 18 8.30 -6.00 4.38
N ALA A 19 9.60 -5.82 4.59
CA ALA A 19 10.48 -5.20 3.61
C ALA A 19 11.17 -6.31 2.82
N LYS A 20 11.01 -6.27 1.51
CA LYS A 20 11.61 -7.23 0.59
C LYS A 20 12.54 -6.52 -0.36
N PRO A 21 13.54 -7.23 -0.93
CA PRO A 21 14.43 -6.59 -1.91
C PRO A 21 13.69 -6.06 -3.14
N PHE A 22 12.57 -6.68 -3.49
CA PHE A 22 11.83 -6.29 -4.70
C PHE A 22 10.67 -5.34 -4.41
N GLY A 23 10.40 -5.03 -3.13
CA GLY A 23 9.31 -4.14 -2.78
C GLY A 23 8.93 -4.27 -1.32
N LEU A 24 7.87 -3.58 -0.96
CA LEU A 24 7.39 -3.56 0.42
C LEU A 24 5.99 -4.11 0.48
N PHE A 25 5.74 -5.02 1.42
CA PHE A 25 4.39 -5.43 1.72
C PHE A 25 3.84 -4.48 2.78
N VAL A 26 2.72 -3.86 2.47
CA VAL A 26 2.15 -2.83 3.34
C VAL A 26 0.69 -3.15 3.61
N GLU A 27 0.14 -2.44 4.58
CA GLU A 27 -1.26 -2.59 4.94
C GLU A 27 -1.84 -1.20 5.16
N SER A 28 -3.01 -0.94 4.60
CA SER A 28 -3.68 0.33 4.79
C SER A 28 -4.32 0.39 6.17
N GLU A 29 -4.78 1.58 6.56
CA GLU A 29 -5.44 1.76 7.84
C GLU A 29 -6.69 0.89 7.97
N SER A 30 -7.35 0.61 6.87
CA SER A 30 -8.54 -0.22 6.88
C SER A 30 -8.22 -1.72 6.79
N GLY A 31 -6.94 -2.08 6.79
CA GLY A 31 -6.55 -3.48 6.81
C GLY A 31 -6.40 -4.12 5.43
N VAL A 32 -6.38 -3.32 4.38
CA VAL A 32 -6.22 -3.85 3.03
C VAL A 32 -4.74 -4.04 2.74
N PRO A 33 -4.31 -5.27 2.41
CA PRO A 33 -2.90 -5.49 2.09
C PRO A 33 -2.54 -4.91 0.72
N GLY A 34 -1.29 -4.54 0.57
CA GLY A 34 -0.82 -3.98 -0.69
C GLY A 34 0.66 -4.23 -0.90
N LEU A 35 1.10 -3.96 -2.12
CA LEU A 35 2.50 -4.10 -2.49
C LEU A 35 2.98 -2.76 -3.04
N VAL A 36 4.08 -2.27 -2.48
CA VAL A 36 4.72 -1.05 -2.94
C VAL A 36 5.99 -1.44 -3.65
N ARG A 37 6.10 -1.05 -4.91
CA ARG A 37 7.27 -1.38 -5.71
C ARG A 37 8.28 -0.25 -5.66
N GLY A 38 9.55 -0.63 -5.59
CA GLY A 38 10.62 0.33 -5.77
C GLY A 38 10.88 1.23 -4.59
N GLY A 39 10.32 0.95 -3.46
CA GLY A 39 10.55 1.75 -2.27
C GLY A 39 11.50 1.08 -1.32
N SER A 40 11.93 1.83 -0.30
CA SER A 40 12.76 1.31 0.76
C SER A 40 12.31 1.92 2.07
N ALA A 41 11.92 1.07 3.00
CA ALA A 41 11.52 1.49 4.33
C ALA A 41 11.55 0.29 5.26
N PRO A 42 11.84 0.51 6.55
CA PRO A 42 11.87 -0.61 7.49
C PRO A 42 10.46 -1.08 7.83
N ALA A 43 10.35 -2.35 8.19
CA ALA A 43 9.08 -2.89 8.68
C ALA A 43 8.63 -2.10 9.89
N GLY A 44 7.34 -1.79 9.93
CA GLY A 44 6.76 -1.00 11.00
C GLY A 44 6.68 0.49 10.71
N ALA A 45 7.35 0.95 9.66
CA ALA A 45 7.31 2.36 9.29
C ALA A 45 5.99 2.71 8.63
N THR A 46 5.54 3.93 8.84
CA THR A 46 4.37 4.46 8.13
C THR A 46 4.87 5.30 6.97
N VAL A 47 4.39 5.00 5.78
CA VAL A 47 4.82 5.72 4.59
C VAL A 47 3.58 6.13 3.80
N ARG A 48 3.74 7.20 3.00
CA ARG A 48 2.67 7.65 2.12
C ARG A 48 2.90 7.07 0.74
N VAL A 49 1.86 6.51 0.17
CA VAL A 49 1.95 5.88 -1.14
C VAL A 49 0.82 6.36 -2.03
N ARG A 50 1.03 6.25 -3.33
CA ARG A 50 -0.01 6.51 -4.31
C ARG A 50 -0.46 5.17 -4.88
N VAL A 51 -1.75 4.90 -4.76
CA VAL A 51 -2.32 3.66 -5.28
C VAL A 51 -2.27 3.69 -6.81
N THR A 52 -1.69 2.67 -7.40
CA THR A 52 -1.65 2.56 -8.86
C THR A 52 -2.73 1.63 -9.37
N GLU A 53 -3.13 0.65 -8.56
CA GLU A 53 -4.13 -0.32 -8.97
C GLU A 53 -4.74 -0.95 -7.74
N PHE A 54 -6.04 -1.18 -7.76
CA PHE A 54 -6.73 -1.90 -6.70
C PHE A 54 -7.42 -3.12 -7.30
N ASP A 55 -7.14 -4.28 -6.73
CA ASP A 55 -7.72 -5.54 -7.16
C ASP A 55 -8.80 -5.95 -6.17
N ALA A 56 -10.05 -5.68 -6.54
CA ALA A 56 -11.17 -5.95 -5.65
C ALA A 56 -11.38 -7.46 -5.47
N ALA A 57 -11.06 -8.25 -6.48
CA ALA A 57 -11.24 -9.70 -6.39
C ALA A 57 -10.26 -10.31 -5.38
N GLU A 58 -9.03 -9.82 -5.36
CA GLU A 58 -8.01 -10.29 -4.42
C GLU A 58 -7.99 -9.48 -3.14
N HIS A 59 -8.72 -8.38 -3.12
CA HIS A 59 -8.78 -7.47 -1.97
C HIS A 59 -7.40 -6.97 -1.58
N ARG A 60 -6.66 -6.46 -2.57
CA ARG A 60 -5.32 -5.95 -2.36
C ARG A 60 -5.04 -4.86 -3.39
N PHE A 61 -3.99 -4.11 -3.17
CA PHE A 61 -3.66 -3.00 -4.06
C PHE A 61 -2.17 -2.98 -4.36
N SER A 62 -1.82 -2.26 -5.43
CA SER A 62 -0.44 -1.94 -5.76
C SER A 62 -0.26 -0.45 -5.64
N ALA A 63 0.91 -0.02 -5.24
CA ALA A 63 1.17 1.39 -5.02
C ALA A 63 2.65 1.70 -5.21
N THR A 64 2.96 2.99 -5.26
CA THR A 64 4.34 3.46 -5.28
C THR A 64 4.51 4.50 -4.19
N LEU A 65 5.73 4.63 -3.68
CA LEU A 65 6.02 5.63 -2.66
C LEU A 65 5.87 7.03 -3.25
N VAL A 66 5.32 7.91 -2.45
CA VAL A 66 5.21 9.32 -2.79
C VAL A 66 6.34 10.04 -2.05
N ASP A 67 7.14 10.78 -2.80
CA ASP A 67 8.24 11.53 -2.21
C ASP A 67 7.77 12.88 -1.70
#